data_a44ae741a946e57b322ac47625e31f7c
#
_entry.id   a44ae741a946e57b322ac47625e31f7c
#
_cell.length_a   1.000
_cell.length_b   1.000
_cell.length_c   1.000
_cell.angle_alpha   90.00
_cell.angle_beta   90.00
_cell.angle_gamma   90.00
#
_symmetry.space_group_name_H-M   'P 1'
#
loop_
_entity.id
_entity.type
_entity.pdbx_description
1 polymer ?
#
loop_
_entity_poly.entity_id
_entity_poly.type
_entity_poly.pdbx_seq_one_letter_code
_entity_poly.pdbx_strand_id
1 'polypeptide(L)'
;MPSMLSKTVLAALGAAVSLAFVPSPARAQQPNADAHRMQATRPELAATLERLHALGQPDTSYIRARLEDGDFRPGDRVLLAVDDPMLGTERPAGAVGKSQEQQLSDTFTVGAGPEIVLPVVGTVSLRGTLRSELEPVVTRAIARYIRDPVVHARSLVSVGVTGEVARPGFYGLAPDAVVSAVLNAAGGPTKDAKMDKLKIERDGRALVEGKALRQAIEQGATLDALHVRSGDQLLVPTKQHGDFYGPLRFVAVLLSIPVTIYTLTHLH
;
A
#
# COMPACT_ATOMS: atom_id res chain seq x y z
N MET A 1 -77.41 -34.44 45.10
CA MET A 1 -76.40 -35.35 45.63
C MET A 1 -75.14 -35.04 44.85
N PRO A 2 -74.01 -34.84 45.55
CA PRO A 2 -72.99 -33.89 45.12
C PRO A 2 -71.88 -34.50 44.30
N SER A 3 -71.46 -33.74 43.29
CA SER A 3 -70.30 -34.04 42.53
C SER A 3 -69.08 -33.31 43.12
N MET A 4 -68.02 -34.05 43.38
CA MET A 4 -66.74 -33.50 43.78
C MET A 4 -65.95 -32.91 42.62
N LEU A 5 -65.61 -31.64 42.75
CA LEU A 5 -64.63 -30.98 41.86
C LEU A 5 -63.21 -31.41 42.24
N SER A 6 -62.54 -32.00 41.32
CA SER A 6 -61.09 -32.25 41.37
C SER A 6 -60.33 -31.07 40.75
N LYS A 7 -59.55 -30.36 41.55
CA LYS A 7 -58.65 -29.27 41.08
C LYS A 7 -57.35 -29.89 40.59
N THR A 8 -57.18 -29.88 39.26
CA THR A 8 -55.91 -30.22 38.65
C THR A 8 -55.03 -28.95 38.62
N VAL A 9 -53.95 -29.02 39.35
CA VAL A 9 -52.92 -27.97 39.34
C VAL A 9 -52.03 -28.19 38.12
N LEU A 10 -52.08 -27.26 37.18
CA LEU A 10 -51.22 -27.22 36.00
C LEU A 10 -49.85 -26.64 36.40
N ALA A 11 -48.86 -27.47 36.58
CA ALA A 11 -47.47 -27.03 36.78
C ALA A 11 -46.90 -26.60 35.43
N ALA A 12 -46.69 -25.29 35.26
CA ALA A 12 -45.97 -24.75 34.12
C ALA A 12 -44.47 -25.03 34.24
N LEU A 13 -43.96 -25.96 33.45
CA LEU A 13 -42.52 -26.17 33.25
C LEU A 13 -41.97 -25.04 32.42
N GLY A 14 -41.29 -24.06 33.07
CA GLY A 14 -40.48 -23.05 32.41
C GLY A 14 -39.21 -23.70 31.82
N ALA A 15 -39.23 -23.97 30.53
CA ALA A 15 -38.02 -24.33 29.82
C ALA A 15 -37.13 -23.10 29.67
N ALA A 16 -36.11 -22.98 30.53
CA ALA A 16 -35.03 -22.02 30.37
C ALA A 16 -34.22 -22.43 29.11
N VAL A 17 -34.44 -21.74 28.02
CA VAL A 17 -33.57 -21.84 26.83
C VAL A 17 -32.26 -21.13 27.18
N SER A 18 -31.30 -21.91 27.68
CA SER A 18 -29.89 -21.46 27.76
C SER A 18 -29.39 -21.26 26.34
N LEU A 19 -29.35 -20.01 25.89
CA LEU A 19 -28.54 -19.66 24.73
C LEU A 19 -27.09 -20.00 25.05
N ALA A 20 -26.65 -21.18 24.64
CA ALA A 20 -25.25 -21.49 24.59
C ALA A 20 -24.61 -20.49 23.62
N PHE A 21 -23.86 -19.53 24.18
CA PHE A 21 -22.93 -18.69 23.44
C PHE A 21 -21.90 -19.62 22.80
N VAL A 22 -22.17 -20.03 21.56
CA VAL A 22 -21.17 -20.70 20.73
C VAL A 22 -20.15 -19.61 20.40
N PRO A 23 -18.93 -19.65 20.96
CA PRO A 23 -17.90 -18.72 20.53
C PRO A 23 -17.75 -18.97 19.03
N SER A 24 -17.97 -17.90 18.21
CA SER A 24 -17.61 -17.93 16.79
C SER A 24 -16.21 -18.51 16.70
N PRO A 25 -15.97 -19.48 15.81
CA PRO A 25 -14.63 -19.98 15.61
C PRO A 25 -13.76 -18.78 15.34
N ALA A 26 -12.81 -18.51 16.24
CA ALA A 26 -11.81 -17.47 16.04
C ALA A 26 -11.34 -17.65 14.60
N ARG A 27 -11.55 -16.63 13.78
CA ARG A 27 -11.18 -16.62 12.36
C ARG A 27 -9.73 -17.09 12.34
N ALA A 28 -9.54 -18.34 11.94
CA ALA A 28 -8.22 -18.91 11.87
C ALA A 28 -7.41 -17.94 11.02
N GLN A 29 -6.48 -17.23 11.64
CA GLN A 29 -5.57 -16.32 10.95
C GLN A 29 -4.95 -17.14 9.84
N GLN A 30 -5.25 -16.79 8.61
CA GLN A 30 -4.69 -17.49 7.46
C GLN A 30 -3.17 -17.43 7.61
N PRO A 31 -2.45 -18.55 7.67
CA PRO A 31 -1.01 -18.56 7.97
C PRO A 31 -0.18 -17.68 7.03
N ASN A 32 -0.71 -17.35 5.85
CA ASN A 32 -0.09 -16.45 4.89
C ASN A 32 -0.32 -14.96 5.17
N ALA A 33 -1.33 -14.57 5.95
CA ALA A 33 -1.64 -13.15 6.15
C ALA A 33 -0.49 -12.40 6.82
N ASP A 34 0.20 -13.04 7.75
CA ASP A 34 1.32 -12.42 8.47
C ASP A 34 2.62 -12.41 7.63
N ALA A 35 2.79 -13.40 6.74
CA ALA A 35 3.93 -13.44 5.82
C ALA A 35 3.91 -12.31 4.80
N HIS A 36 2.73 -11.83 4.45
CA HIS A 36 2.55 -10.74 3.49
C HIS A 36 2.67 -9.36 4.13
N ARG A 37 2.60 -9.25 5.45
CA ARG A 37 2.80 -7.97 6.14
C ARG A 37 4.25 -7.54 6.00
N MET A 38 4.46 -6.38 5.41
CA MET A 38 5.82 -5.82 5.26
C MET A 38 6.50 -5.49 6.59
N GLN A 39 5.76 -5.50 7.69
CA GLN A 39 6.28 -5.28 9.03
C GLN A 39 6.53 -6.59 9.80
N ALA A 40 6.29 -7.74 9.18
CA ALA A 40 6.60 -9.02 9.79
C ALA A 40 8.09 -9.12 10.13
N THR A 41 8.38 -9.58 11.33
CA THR A 41 9.74 -9.78 11.79
C THR A 41 10.36 -11.03 11.20
N ARG A 42 11.69 -11.12 11.18
CA ARG A 42 12.42 -12.30 10.65
C ARG A 42 12.01 -13.61 11.32
N PRO A 43 11.89 -13.72 12.67
CA PRO A 43 11.41 -14.96 13.30
C PRO A 43 9.97 -15.32 12.94
N GLU A 44 9.08 -14.33 12.77
CA GLU A 44 7.70 -14.58 12.33
C GLU A 44 7.64 -15.12 10.90
N LEU A 45 8.45 -14.56 10.00
CA LEU A 45 8.57 -15.06 8.63
C LEU A 45 9.13 -16.48 8.58
N ALA A 46 10.16 -16.78 9.38
CA ALA A 46 10.75 -18.11 9.47
C ALA A 46 9.72 -19.14 10.00
N ALA A 47 9.02 -18.80 11.08
CA ALA A 47 7.98 -19.66 11.64
C ALA A 47 6.80 -19.87 10.68
N THR A 48 6.48 -18.85 9.86
CA THR A 48 5.43 -18.96 8.84
C THR A 48 5.90 -19.86 7.70
N LEU A 49 7.15 -19.76 7.28
CA LEU A 49 7.75 -20.61 6.27
C LEU A 49 7.70 -22.11 6.69
N GLU A 50 8.07 -22.41 7.94
CA GLU A 50 8.01 -23.78 8.47
C GLU A 50 6.57 -24.31 8.51
N ARG A 51 5.61 -23.49 8.95
CA ARG A 51 4.18 -23.87 8.95
C ARG A 51 3.67 -24.19 7.55
N LEU A 52 4.02 -23.39 6.55
CA LEU A 52 3.61 -23.60 5.16
C LEU A 52 4.24 -24.87 4.58
N HIS A 53 5.49 -25.16 4.90
CA HIS A 53 6.15 -26.40 4.53
C HIS A 53 5.43 -27.62 5.16
N ALA A 54 5.08 -27.52 6.45
CA ALA A 54 4.34 -28.60 7.13
C ALA A 54 2.94 -28.86 6.54
N LEU A 55 2.30 -27.81 5.97
CA LEU A 55 1.00 -27.90 5.31
C LEU A 55 1.10 -28.31 3.82
N GLY A 56 2.29 -28.57 3.31
CA GLY A 56 2.53 -28.93 1.91
C GLY A 56 2.17 -27.83 0.90
N GLN A 57 2.16 -26.57 1.33
CA GLN A 57 1.87 -25.44 0.44
C GLN A 57 3.07 -25.16 -0.47
N PRO A 58 2.91 -25.17 -1.82
CA PRO A 58 4.04 -25.09 -2.74
C PRO A 58 4.62 -23.67 -2.86
N ASP A 59 3.84 -22.63 -2.60
CA ASP A 59 4.27 -21.25 -2.84
C ASP A 59 4.82 -20.56 -1.57
N THR A 60 6.07 -20.90 -1.27
CA THR A 60 6.85 -20.23 -0.20
C THR A 60 7.92 -19.27 -0.76
N SER A 61 7.97 -19.10 -2.08
CA SER A 61 9.00 -18.33 -2.78
C SER A 61 9.06 -16.88 -2.31
N TYR A 62 7.89 -16.27 -2.08
CA TYR A 62 7.80 -14.89 -1.60
C TYR A 62 8.44 -14.68 -0.22
N ILE A 63 8.20 -15.60 0.72
CA ILE A 63 8.77 -15.50 2.08
C ILE A 63 10.29 -15.71 2.04
N ARG A 64 10.76 -16.67 1.24
CA ARG A 64 12.21 -16.89 1.07
C ARG A 64 12.88 -15.66 0.49
N ALA A 65 12.33 -15.10 -0.59
CA ALA A 65 12.87 -13.90 -1.19
C ALA A 65 12.95 -12.73 -0.21
N ARG A 66 11.97 -12.57 0.69
CA ARG A 66 12.03 -11.55 1.74
C ARG A 66 13.14 -11.83 2.75
N LEU A 67 13.31 -13.08 3.18
CA LEU A 67 14.34 -13.47 4.15
C LEU A 67 15.76 -13.34 3.58
N GLU A 68 15.95 -13.59 2.28
CA GLU A 68 17.23 -13.55 1.57
C GLU A 68 17.56 -12.13 1.09
N ASP A 69 16.68 -11.51 0.32
CA ASP A 69 16.91 -10.22 -0.35
C ASP A 69 16.48 -9.02 0.49
N GLY A 70 15.66 -9.22 1.51
CA GLY A 70 15.01 -8.16 2.27
C GLY A 70 13.80 -7.55 1.56
N ASP A 71 13.29 -6.47 2.15
CA ASP A 71 12.06 -5.80 1.69
C ASP A 71 12.33 -4.55 0.83
N PHE A 72 13.57 -4.07 0.78
CA PHE A 72 13.91 -2.82 0.11
C PHE A 72 14.29 -3.04 -1.36
N ARG A 73 13.70 -2.23 -2.23
CA ARG A 73 13.93 -2.25 -3.67
C ARG A 73 14.38 -0.87 -4.16
N PRO A 74 15.09 -0.79 -5.30
CA PRO A 74 15.39 0.49 -5.92
C PRO A 74 14.11 1.32 -6.14
N GLY A 75 14.18 2.61 -5.77
CA GLY A 75 13.04 3.52 -5.87
C GLY A 75 12.12 3.56 -4.63
N ASP A 76 12.29 2.65 -3.66
CA ASP A 76 11.65 2.80 -2.35
C ASP A 76 12.16 4.08 -1.67
N ARG A 77 11.36 4.61 -0.76
CA ARG A 77 11.73 5.79 0.00
C ARG A 77 11.78 5.47 1.49
N VAL A 78 12.73 6.06 2.17
CA VAL A 78 12.89 5.93 3.62
C VAL A 78 12.76 7.31 4.23
N LEU A 79 11.75 7.51 5.06
CA LEU A 79 11.59 8.70 5.88
C LEU A 79 12.36 8.49 7.18
N LEU A 80 13.32 9.38 7.44
CA LEU A 80 14.05 9.43 8.69
C LEU A 80 13.67 10.67 9.46
N ALA A 81 13.51 10.52 10.78
CA ALA A 81 13.49 11.60 11.73
C ALA A 81 14.54 11.27 12.81
N VAL A 82 15.47 12.16 13.02
CA VAL A 82 16.51 12.04 14.03
C VAL A 82 16.28 13.14 15.06
N ASP A 83 15.92 12.72 16.27
CA ASP A 83 15.72 13.66 17.37
C ASP A 83 17.07 13.87 18.09
N ASP A 84 17.37 15.13 18.33
CA ASP A 84 18.49 15.52 19.19
C ASP A 84 18.00 15.51 20.66
N PRO A 85 18.48 14.58 21.50
CA PRO A 85 18.11 14.54 22.89
C PRO A 85 18.60 15.78 23.68
N MET A 86 19.49 16.60 23.08
CA MET A 86 20.03 17.82 23.67
C MET A 86 19.34 19.11 23.23
N LEU A 87 18.28 19.06 22.40
CA LEU A 87 17.54 20.24 21.93
C LEU A 87 16.80 21.04 23.05
N GLY A 88 16.90 20.59 24.31
CA GLY A 88 16.49 21.37 25.48
C GLY A 88 17.53 22.38 25.99
N THR A 89 18.76 22.34 25.52
CA THR A 89 19.82 23.27 25.87
C THR A 89 20.03 24.26 24.71
N GLU A 90 19.90 25.54 25.02
CA GLU A 90 19.92 26.68 24.12
C GLU A 90 20.95 26.56 23.00
N ARG A 91 20.46 26.59 21.78
CA ARG A 91 21.31 26.72 20.59
C ARG A 91 22.04 28.06 20.66
N PRO A 92 23.36 28.12 20.49
CA PRO A 92 24.07 29.41 20.46
C PRO A 92 23.44 30.32 19.40
N ALA A 93 23.00 31.49 19.81
CA ALA A 93 22.47 32.49 18.90
C ALA A 93 23.57 32.86 17.88
N GLY A 94 23.37 32.41 16.61
CA GLY A 94 24.33 32.67 15.53
C GLY A 94 24.76 31.44 14.71
N ALA A 95 24.35 30.24 15.03
CA ALA A 95 24.65 29.06 14.22
C ALA A 95 23.87 29.13 12.88
N VAL A 96 24.53 29.53 11.82
CA VAL A 96 24.02 29.53 10.44
C VAL A 96 24.22 28.12 9.87
N GLY A 97 23.14 27.38 9.68
CA GLY A 97 23.14 26.04 9.07
C GLY A 97 22.20 25.05 9.77
N LYS A 98 21.78 24.00 9.05
CA LYS A 98 21.03 22.89 9.65
C LYS A 98 21.98 22.06 10.53
N SER A 99 21.53 21.64 11.71
CA SER A 99 22.28 20.67 12.52
C SER A 99 22.43 19.32 11.77
N GLN A 100 23.34 18.46 12.23
CA GLN A 100 23.52 17.13 11.61
C GLN A 100 22.23 16.31 11.69
N GLU A 101 21.53 16.38 12.79
CA GLU A 101 20.24 15.72 13.01
C GLU A 101 19.17 16.27 12.04
N GLN A 102 19.12 17.58 11.83
CA GLN A 102 18.21 18.21 10.85
C GLN A 102 18.55 17.85 9.40
N GLN A 103 19.82 17.56 9.09
CA GLN A 103 20.23 17.10 7.77
C GLN A 103 19.85 15.64 7.54
N LEU A 104 19.79 14.84 8.61
CA LEU A 104 19.39 13.43 8.58
C LEU A 104 17.87 13.26 8.65
N SER A 105 17.12 14.27 9.08
CA SER A 105 15.66 14.24 9.16
C SER A 105 15.05 14.63 7.80
N ASP A 106 15.00 13.66 6.87
CA ASP A 106 14.49 13.86 5.51
C ASP A 106 14.04 12.51 4.91
N THR A 107 13.60 12.55 3.66
CA THR A 107 13.22 11.37 2.90
C THR A 107 14.33 11.00 1.92
N PHE A 108 14.87 9.79 2.09
CA PHE A 108 15.95 9.26 1.26
C PHE A 108 15.42 8.20 0.30
N THR A 109 15.91 8.20 -0.93
CA THR A 109 15.54 7.19 -1.94
C THR A 109 16.53 6.04 -1.90
N VAL A 110 16.01 4.81 -1.96
CA VAL A 110 16.82 3.59 -2.06
C VAL A 110 17.41 3.50 -3.45
N GLY A 111 18.73 3.38 -3.52
CA GLY A 111 19.49 3.26 -4.76
C GLY A 111 19.41 1.88 -5.41
N ALA A 112 20.15 1.72 -6.52
CA ALA A 112 20.14 0.50 -7.33
C ALA A 112 20.66 -0.74 -6.59
N GLY A 113 21.62 -0.54 -5.66
CA GLY A 113 22.13 -1.61 -4.81
C GLY A 113 21.53 -1.52 -3.41
N PRO A 114 20.28 -1.94 -3.16
CA PRO A 114 19.44 -1.61 -1.99
C PRO A 114 20.19 -0.87 -0.86
N GLU A 115 20.37 0.43 -1.03
CA GLU A 115 21.17 1.28 -0.13
C GLU A 115 20.58 2.69 -0.07
N ILE A 116 20.79 3.39 1.02
CA ILE A 116 20.49 4.81 1.17
C ILE A 116 21.77 5.61 1.41
N VAL A 117 21.86 6.81 0.86
CA VAL A 117 22.97 7.73 1.09
C VAL A 117 22.53 8.79 2.07
N LEU A 118 23.09 8.77 3.26
CA LEU A 118 22.81 9.71 4.34
C LEU A 118 23.88 10.80 4.41
N PRO A 119 23.51 12.06 4.59
CA PRO A 119 24.47 13.13 4.90
C PRO A 119 25.34 12.72 6.10
N VAL A 120 26.61 13.09 6.10
CA VAL A 120 27.59 12.83 7.19
C VAL A 120 27.91 11.35 7.39
N VAL A 121 26.92 10.44 7.29
CA VAL A 121 27.08 8.99 7.56
C VAL A 121 27.59 8.23 6.34
N GLY A 122 27.21 8.69 5.13
CA GLY A 122 27.53 8.01 3.88
C GLY A 122 26.50 6.94 3.51
N THR A 123 26.96 5.91 2.80
CA THR A 123 26.12 4.84 2.26
C THR A 123 25.77 3.82 3.33
N VAL A 124 24.49 3.55 3.53
CA VAL A 124 23.96 2.51 4.42
C VAL A 124 23.27 1.45 3.57
N SER A 125 23.79 0.21 3.60
CA SER A 125 23.19 -0.92 2.88
C SER A 125 21.94 -1.41 3.60
N LEU A 126 20.87 -1.61 2.83
CA LEU A 126 19.60 -2.20 3.26
C LEU A 126 19.40 -3.59 2.65
N ARG A 127 20.42 -4.16 2.00
CA ARG A 127 20.35 -5.50 1.42
C ARG A 127 20.08 -6.54 2.51
N GLY A 128 19.08 -7.40 2.27
CA GLY A 128 18.66 -8.40 3.24
C GLY A 128 17.95 -7.85 4.48
N THR A 129 17.70 -6.53 4.53
CA THR A 129 17.02 -5.88 5.66
C THR A 129 15.51 -5.95 5.46
N LEU A 130 14.80 -6.38 6.49
CA LEU A 130 13.34 -6.30 6.52
C LEU A 130 12.89 -4.89 6.94
N ARG A 131 11.67 -4.51 6.61
CA ARG A 131 11.12 -3.20 7.03
C ARG A 131 11.04 -3.05 8.54
N SER A 132 10.78 -4.14 9.26
CA SER A 132 10.84 -4.20 10.72
C SER A 132 12.24 -4.01 11.31
N GLU A 133 13.28 -4.23 10.50
CA GLU A 133 14.69 -4.11 10.91
C GLU A 133 15.29 -2.75 10.49
N LEU A 134 14.55 -1.90 9.75
CA LEU A 134 15.05 -0.66 9.20
C LEU A 134 15.58 0.29 10.27
N GLU A 135 14.76 0.56 11.29
CA GLU A 135 15.12 1.50 12.35
C GLU A 135 16.38 1.08 13.10
N PRO A 136 16.53 -0.15 13.61
CA PRO A 136 17.78 -0.57 14.27
C PRO A 136 19.01 -0.59 13.34
N VAL A 137 18.82 -0.87 12.03
CA VAL A 137 19.94 -0.83 11.06
C VAL A 137 20.44 0.60 10.88
N VAL A 138 19.53 1.53 10.66
CA VAL A 138 19.86 2.95 10.44
C VAL A 138 20.40 3.58 11.73
N THR A 139 19.77 3.30 12.88
CA THR A 139 20.26 3.78 14.18
C THR A 139 21.71 3.36 14.44
N ARG A 140 22.04 2.10 14.17
CA ARG A 140 23.41 1.58 14.32
C ARG A 140 24.41 2.29 13.39
N ALA A 141 23.99 2.66 12.19
CA ALA A 141 24.83 3.40 11.27
C ALA A 141 25.09 4.84 11.76
N ILE A 142 24.04 5.52 12.21
CA ILE A 142 24.09 6.91 12.72
C ILE A 142 24.84 7.00 14.05
N ALA A 143 24.70 6.01 14.94
CA ALA A 143 25.36 5.97 16.25
C ALA A 143 26.89 5.96 16.21
N ARG A 144 27.49 5.75 15.03
CA ARG A 144 28.95 5.90 14.81
C ARG A 144 29.39 7.36 14.73
N TYR A 145 28.46 8.27 14.46
CA TYR A 145 28.72 9.70 14.21
C TYR A 145 28.04 10.59 15.22
N ILE A 146 26.87 10.19 15.71
CA ILE A 146 26.08 10.93 16.70
C ILE A 146 25.97 10.06 17.96
N ARG A 147 26.23 10.66 19.13
CA ARG A 147 26.11 9.97 20.41
C ARG A 147 24.64 9.83 20.80
N ASP A 148 24.23 8.60 21.14
CA ASP A 148 22.88 8.27 21.62
C ASP A 148 21.74 8.82 20.74
N PRO A 149 21.76 8.60 19.40
CA PRO A 149 20.77 9.17 18.51
C PRO A 149 19.42 8.49 18.72
N VAL A 150 18.35 9.30 18.81
CA VAL A 150 16.96 8.79 18.73
C VAL A 150 16.54 8.86 17.27
N VAL A 151 16.43 7.71 16.62
CA VAL A 151 16.15 7.61 15.19
C VAL A 151 14.79 6.95 14.99
N HIS A 152 13.91 7.60 14.26
CA HIS A 152 12.68 7.04 13.75
C HIS A 152 12.80 6.85 12.25
N ALA A 153 12.68 5.61 11.80
CA ALA A 153 12.83 5.26 10.39
C ALA A 153 11.56 4.54 9.88
N ARG A 154 10.98 5.07 8.81
CA ARG A 154 9.80 4.48 8.16
C ARG A 154 10.04 4.29 6.67
N SER A 155 9.68 3.13 6.17
CA SER A 155 9.67 2.90 4.73
C SER A 155 8.41 3.47 4.09
N LEU A 156 8.55 4.03 2.89
CA LEU A 156 7.45 4.52 2.08
C LEU A 156 7.48 3.81 0.73
N VAL A 157 6.30 3.40 0.27
CA VAL A 157 6.08 2.89 -1.09
C VAL A 157 5.66 4.06 -1.97
N SER A 158 6.37 4.25 -3.09
CA SER A 158 6.06 5.30 -4.06
C SER A 158 5.09 4.77 -5.11
N VAL A 159 3.83 5.20 -5.05
CA VAL A 159 2.77 4.76 -5.98
C VAL A 159 2.43 5.89 -6.94
N GLY A 160 2.46 5.60 -8.24
CA GLY A 160 1.97 6.50 -9.27
C GLY A 160 0.44 6.52 -9.28
N VAL A 161 -0.16 7.69 -9.41
CA VAL A 161 -1.61 7.83 -9.59
C VAL A 161 -1.86 8.57 -10.88
N THR A 162 -2.58 7.96 -11.80
CA THR A 162 -2.84 8.49 -13.14
C THR A 162 -4.31 8.41 -13.52
N GLY A 163 -4.74 9.22 -14.49
CA GLY A 163 -6.10 9.29 -14.97
C GLY A 163 -6.96 10.30 -14.23
N GLU A 164 -8.22 9.97 -13.98
CA GLU A 164 -9.27 10.86 -13.47
C GLU A 164 -9.18 11.09 -11.96
N VAL A 165 -8.11 11.76 -11.51
CA VAL A 165 -7.89 12.24 -10.15
C VAL A 165 -7.59 13.73 -10.16
N ALA A 166 -7.81 14.41 -9.04
CA ALA A 166 -7.59 15.85 -8.96
C ALA A 166 -6.13 16.26 -9.19
N ARG A 167 -5.18 15.43 -8.74
CA ARG A 167 -3.74 15.69 -8.85
C ARG A 167 -3.01 14.39 -9.21
N PRO A 168 -2.84 14.07 -10.50
CA PRO A 168 -2.01 12.96 -10.92
C PRO A 168 -0.55 13.16 -10.50
N GLY A 169 0.15 12.07 -10.13
CA GLY A 169 1.54 12.14 -9.69
C GLY A 169 1.99 10.92 -8.90
N PHE A 170 3.19 11.00 -8.32
CA PHE A 170 3.73 9.96 -7.44
C PHE A 170 3.55 10.34 -5.98
N TYR A 171 3.07 9.39 -5.18
CA TYR A 171 2.77 9.57 -3.77
C TYR A 171 3.50 8.54 -2.93
N GLY A 172 4.26 9.01 -1.94
CA GLY A 172 4.92 8.16 -0.96
C GLY A 172 3.96 7.88 0.21
N LEU A 173 3.59 6.62 0.40
CA LEU A 173 2.72 6.20 1.49
C LEU A 173 3.35 5.04 2.27
N ALA A 174 2.97 4.93 3.54
CA ALA A 174 3.38 3.78 4.32
C ALA A 174 2.76 2.48 3.74
N PRO A 175 3.46 1.36 3.80
CA PRO A 175 2.96 0.08 3.25
C PRO A 175 1.65 -0.39 3.88
N ASP A 176 1.40 -0.06 5.13
CA ASP A 176 0.18 -0.34 5.89
C ASP A 176 -0.96 0.65 5.61
N ALA A 177 -0.72 1.67 4.78
CA ALA A 177 -1.77 2.57 4.35
C ALA A 177 -2.80 1.84 3.48
N VAL A 178 -4.07 2.15 3.67
CA VAL A 178 -5.15 1.61 2.84
C VAL A 178 -5.11 2.20 1.42
N VAL A 179 -5.56 1.43 0.43
CA VAL A 179 -5.54 1.88 -0.98
C VAL A 179 -6.33 3.18 -1.19
N SER A 180 -7.40 3.40 -0.43
CA SER A 180 -8.15 4.66 -0.48
C SER A 180 -7.32 5.88 -0.07
N ALA A 181 -6.28 5.70 0.77
CA ALA A 181 -5.37 6.79 1.13
C ALA A 181 -4.54 7.28 -0.08
N VAL A 182 -4.22 6.37 -1.03
CA VAL A 182 -3.55 6.75 -2.29
C VAL A 182 -4.43 7.70 -3.11
N LEU A 183 -5.72 7.36 -3.26
CA LEU A 183 -6.68 8.22 -3.96
C LEU A 183 -6.85 9.57 -3.24
N ASN A 184 -6.94 9.55 -1.91
CA ASN A 184 -7.07 10.77 -1.12
C ASN A 184 -5.82 11.67 -1.23
N ALA A 185 -4.62 11.10 -1.23
CA ALA A 185 -3.38 11.84 -1.46
C ALA A 185 -3.37 12.55 -2.82
N ALA A 186 -3.94 11.89 -3.85
CA ALA A 186 -4.13 12.47 -5.18
C ALA A 186 -5.32 13.47 -5.26
N GLY A 187 -5.93 13.82 -4.14
CA GLY A 187 -7.06 14.75 -4.07
C GLY A 187 -8.41 14.13 -4.41
N GLY A 188 -8.48 12.80 -4.47
CA GLY A 188 -9.68 12.05 -4.80
C GLY A 188 -9.96 11.92 -6.29
N PRO A 189 -10.91 11.05 -6.67
CA PRO A 189 -11.35 10.89 -8.04
C PRO A 189 -12.17 12.10 -8.51
N THR A 190 -12.05 12.45 -9.79
CA THR A 190 -12.91 13.47 -10.42
C THR A 190 -14.33 12.94 -10.63
N LYS A 191 -15.27 13.83 -11.01
CA LYS A 191 -16.66 13.46 -11.37
C LYS A 191 -16.73 12.49 -12.56
N ASP A 192 -15.70 12.51 -13.43
CA ASP A 192 -15.61 11.70 -14.63
C ASP A 192 -14.85 10.38 -14.40
N ALA A 193 -14.43 10.12 -13.17
CA ALA A 193 -13.72 8.90 -12.78
C ALA A 193 -14.65 7.67 -12.83
N LYS A 194 -14.18 6.57 -13.42
CA LYS A 194 -14.87 5.30 -13.49
C LYS A 194 -14.35 4.34 -12.42
N MET A 195 -14.93 4.44 -11.21
CA MET A 195 -14.47 3.72 -10.02
C MET A 195 -14.61 2.20 -10.09
N ASP A 196 -15.48 1.68 -10.95
CA ASP A 196 -15.66 0.24 -11.18
C ASP A 196 -14.61 -0.37 -12.12
N LYS A 197 -13.75 0.46 -12.72
CA LYS A 197 -12.68 0.08 -13.65
C LYS A 197 -11.29 0.49 -13.16
N LEU A 198 -11.16 0.81 -11.87
CA LEU A 198 -9.85 1.04 -11.25
C LEU A 198 -8.94 -0.15 -11.47
N LYS A 199 -7.65 0.11 -11.67
CA LYS A 199 -6.65 -0.95 -11.72
C LYS A 199 -5.34 -0.49 -11.09
N ILE A 200 -4.66 -1.43 -10.44
CA ILE A 200 -3.26 -1.29 -10.05
C ILE A 200 -2.45 -2.11 -11.04
N GLU A 201 -1.45 -1.50 -11.63
CA GLU A 201 -0.58 -2.14 -12.62
C GLU A 201 0.89 -1.97 -12.29
N ARG A 202 1.69 -2.95 -12.70
CA ARG A 202 3.15 -2.97 -12.63
C ARG A 202 3.67 -3.31 -14.01
N ASP A 203 4.57 -2.48 -14.53
CA ASP A 203 5.18 -2.68 -15.85
C ASP A 203 4.13 -2.96 -16.97
N GLY A 204 2.99 -2.26 -16.91
CA GLY A 204 1.89 -2.42 -17.85
C GLY A 204 1.01 -3.67 -17.66
N ARG A 205 1.26 -4.47 -16.62
CA ARG A 205 0.45 -5.65 -16.29
C ARG A 205 -0.45 -5.35 -15.08
N ALA A 206 -1.74 -5.65 -15.19
CA ALA A 206 -2.66 -5.50 -14.08
C ALA A 206 -2.32 -6.49 -12.96
N LEU A 207 -2.14 -5.97 -11.73
CA LEU A 207 -2.02 -6.76 -10.50
C LEU A 207 -3.40 -7.09 -9.96
N VAL A 208 -4.25 -6.09 -9.86
CA VAL A 208 -5.63 -6.20 -9.41
C VAL A 208 -6.46 -5.11 -10.08
N GLU A 209 -7.67 -5.44 -10.55
CA GLU A 209 -8.50 -4.51 -11.28
C GLU A 209 -10.01 -4.69 -11.05
N GLY A 210 -10.77 -3.68 -11.41
CA GLY A 210 -12.23 -3.70 -11.50
C GLY A 210 -12.90 -4.04 -10.17
N LYS A 211 -13.78 -5.04 -10.19
CA LYS A 211 -14.56 -5.45 -9.01
C LYS A 211 -13.68 -5.93 -7.86
N ALA A 212 -12.60 -6.66 -8.16
CA ALA A 212 -11.69 -7.17 -7.12
C ALA A 212 -11.00 -6.03 -6.39
N LEU A 213 -10.48 -5.01 -7.12
CA LEU A 213 -9.85 -3.85 -6.50
C LEU A 213 -10.86 -3.01 -5.72
N ARG A 214 -12.04 -2.80 -6.26
CA ARG A 214 -13.11 -2.07 -5.56
C ARG A 214 -13.48 -2.76 -4.25
N GLN A 215 -13.66 -4.07 -4.26
CA GLN A 215 -13.95 -4.86 -3.08
C GLN A 215 -12.81 -4.80 -2.05
N ALA A 216 -11.56 -4.85 -2.49
CA ALA A 216 -10.40 -4.67 -1.63
C ALA A 216 -10.39 -3.29 -0.96
N ILE A 217 -10.72 -2.22 -1.70
CA ILE A 217 -10.86 -0.86 -1.16
C ILE A 217 -11.99 -0.78 -0.12
N GLU A 218 -13.15 -1.36 -0.41
CA GLU A 218 -14.30 -1.40 0.50
C GLU A 218 -13.99 -2.18 1.80
N GLN A 219 -13.13 -3.18 1.71
CA GLN A 219 -12.66 -3.97 2.85
C GLN A 219 -11.49 -3.33 3.60
N GLY A 220 -11.01 -2.16 3.16
CA GLY A 220 -9.88 -1.47 3.77
C GLY A 220 -8.55 -2.17 3.55
N ALA A 221 -8.36 -2.85 2.40
CA ALA A 221 -7.10 -3.49 2.07
C ALA A 221 -5.96 -2.47 2.03
N THR A 222 -4.81 -2.84 2.61
CA THR A 222 -3.60 -2.03 2.61
C THR A 222 -2.79 -2.24 1.33
N LEU A 223 -1.85 -1.35 1.06
CA LEU A 223 -0.91 -1.49 -0.06
C LEU A 223 -0.12 -2.80 0.05
N ASP A 224 0.26 -3.15 1.26
CA ASP A 224 0.97 -4.38 1.57
C ASP A 224 0.12 -5.63 1.29
N ALA A 225 -1.15 -5.63 1.68
CA ALA A 225 -2.07 -6.73 1.41
C ALA A 225 -2.30 -6.99 -0.09
N LEU A 226 -2.16 -5.95 -0.91
CA LEU A 226 -2.23 -6.04 -2.37
C LEU A 226 -0.85 -6.19 -3.04
N HIS A 227 0.21 -6.38 -2.26
CA HIS A 227 1.59 -6.51 -2.75
C HIS A 227 2.06 -5.35 -3.63
N VAL A 228 1.56 -4.14 -3.33
CA VAL A 228 1.94 -2.92 -4.04
C VAL A 228 3.38 -2.56 -3.71
N ARG A 229 4.16 -2.21 -4.72
CA ARG A 229 5.59 -1.83 -4.63
C ARG A 229 5.82 -0.44 -5.21
N SER A 230 6.96 0.13 -4.88
CA SER A 230 7.39 1.39 -5.51
C SER A 230 7.49 1.20 -7.02
N GLY A 231 6.94 2.17 -7.76
CA GLY A 231 6.82 2.14 -9.23
C GLY A 231 5.49 1.62 -9.76
N ASP A 232 4.66 0.96 -8.92
CA ASP A 232 3.32 0.56 -9.34
C ASP A 232 2.43 1.79 -9.58
N GLN A 233 1.44 1.61 -10.44
CA GLN A 233 0.53 2.69 -10.83
C GLN A 233 -0.92 2.34 -10.52
N LEU A 234 -1.60 3.24 -9.83
CA LEU A 234 -3.05 3.22 -9.69
C LEU A 234 -3.65 4.04 -10.83
N LEU A 235 -4.27 3.36 -11.78
CA LEU A 235 -4.95 3.98 -12.90
C LEU A 235 -6.44 4.17 -12.58
N VAL A 236 -6.91 5.40 -12.75
CA VAL A 236 -8.32 5.79 -12.60
C VAL A 236 -8.88 6.13 -13.98
N PRO A 237 -9.59 5.21 -14.65
CA PRO A 237 -10.11 5.46 -15.99
C PRO A 237 -11.23 6.49 -16.00
N THR A 238 -11.40 7.16 -17.13
CA THR A 238 -12.52 8.08 -17.36
C THR A 238 -13.81 7.31 -17.66
N LYS A 239 -14.95 7.87 -17.27
CA LYS A 239 -16.24 7.46 -17.82
C LYS A 239 -16.20 7.79 -19.30
N GLN A 240 -16.20 6.76 -20.17
CA GLN A 240 -16.43 7.01 -21.58
C GLN A 240 -17.81 7.66 -21.72
N HIS A 241 -17.87 8.97 -21.82
CA HIS A 241 -18.98 9.60 -22.47
C HIS A 241 -18.87 9.09 -23.92
N GLY A 242 -19.89 8.37 -24.35
CA GLY A 242 -19.88 7.82 -25.69
C GLY A 242 -19.67 8.97 -26.69
N ASP A 243 -18.45 9.19 -27.07
CA ASP A 243 -18.11 10.03 -28.22
C ASP A 243 -18.61 9.28 -29.44
N PHE A 244 -19.90 9.40 -29.68
CA PHE A 244 -20.56 8.94 -30.92
C PHE A 244 -19.91 9.55 -32.15
N TYR A 245 -19.09 10.58 -31.96
CA TYR A 245 -18.41 11.32 -33.02
C TYR A 245 -16.98 10.84 -33.30
N GLY A 246 -16.39 9.94 -32.52
CA GLY A 246 -15.04 9.44 -32.76
C GLY A 246 -14.86 8.82 -34.15
N PRO A 247 -15.68 7.86 -34.59
CA PRO A 247 -15.59 7.28 -35.92
C PRO A 247 -15.99 8.26 -37.04
N LEU A 248 -16.90 9.22 -36.77
CA LEU A 248 -17.31 10.21 -37.76
C LEU A 248 -16.20 11.23 -38.08
N ARG A 249 -15.31 11.54 -37.15
CA ARG A 249 -14.16 12.42 -37.44
C ARG A 249 -13.18 11.78 -38.44
N PHE A 250 -12.92 10.49 -38.30
CA PHE A 250 -12.07 9.77 -39.29
C PHE A 250 -12.74 9.66 -40.65
N VAL A 251 -14.05 9.42 -40.69
CA VAL A 251 -14.83 9.36 -41.94
C VAL A 251 -14.87 10.75 -42.65
N ALA A 252 -15.06 11.84 -41.89
CA ALA A 252 -15.05 13.19 -42.43
C ALA A 252 -13.68 13.57 -43.03
N VAL A 253 -12.58 13.18 -42.42
CA VAL A 253 -11.22 13.41 -42.94
C VAL A 253 -10.97 12.59 -44.22
N LEU A 254 -11.40 11.31 -44.23
CA LEU A 254 -11.24 10.45 -45.42
C LEU A 254 -12.10 10.91 -46.60
N LEU A 255 -13.28 11.49 -46.38
CA LEU A 255 -14.15 12.03 -47.42
C LEU A 255 -13.67 13.39 -47.96
N SER A 256 -12.91 14.16 -47.16
CA SER A 256 -12.39 15.47 -47.64
C SER A 256 -11.16 15.35 -48.57
N ILE A 257 -10.41 14.26 -48.49
CA ILE A 257 -9.21 14.04 -49.31
C ILE A 257 -9.53 13.97 -50.83
N PRO A 258 -10.54 13.21 -51.30
CA PRO A 258 -10.85 13.15 -52.75
C PRO A 258 -11.37 14.47 -53.29
N VAL A 259 -12.09 15.29 -52.50
CA VAL A 259 -12.60 16.59 -52.95
C VAL A 259 -11.45 17.58 -53.17
N THR A 260 -10.47 17.61 -52.28
CA THR A 260 -9.27 18.47 -52.45
C THR A 260 -8.42 18.07 -53.66
N ILE A 261 -8.29 16.77 -53.92
CA ILE A 261 -7.54 16.29 -55.11
C ILE A 261 -8.28 16.64 -56.38
N TYR A 262 -9.62 16.50 -56.43
CA TYR A 262 -10.44 16.82 -57.57
C TYR A 262 -10.36 18.31 -57.95
N THR A 263 -10.42 19.22 -56.97
CA THR A 263 -10.29 20.66 -57.19
C THR A 263 -8.89 21.07 -57.66
N LEU A 264 -7.83 20.40 -57.17
CA LEU A 264 -6.47 20.70 -57.61
C LEU A 264 -6.18 20.25 -59.07
N THR A 265 -6.84 19.18 -59.53
CA THR A 265 -6.61 18.62 -60.88
C THR A 265 -7.45 19.30 -61.98
N HIS A 266 -8.49 20.08 -61.60
CA HIS A 266 -9.40 20.73 -62.58
C HIS A 266 -9.30 22.27 -62.63
N LEU A 267 -8.33 22.85 -61.89
CA LEU A 267 -8.05 24.30 -61.88
C LEU A 267 -6.82 24.71 -62.70
N HIS A 268 -6.39 23.83 -63.61
CA HIS A 268 -5.37 24.16 -64.63
C HIS A 268 -5.90 24.02 -66.01
#